data_13eb014f5d172d34ab8d49ae7e0468d8
#
_entry.id   13eb014f5d172d34ab8d49ae7e0468d8
#
_cell.length_a   1.000
_cell.length_b   1.000
_cell.length_c   1.000
_cell.angle_alpha   90.00
_cell.angle_beta   90.00
_cell.angle_gamma   90.00
#
_symmetry.space_group_name_H-M   'P 1'
#
loop_
_entity.id
_entity.type
_entity.pdbx_description
1 polymer ?
#
loop_
_entity_poly.entity_id
_entity_poly.type
_entity_poly.pdbx_seq_one_letter_code
_entity_poly.pdbx_strand_id
1 'polypeptide(L)'
;SEKIKEKPESETISWLVKKNYVPDYFLKIKDRLAALREQINTEAGELKAVSQKLVLGGGTDLIVQKALHVKKSALAHVFDRGSLQEINVESGQCHVGGAVTVTAFAESKLIQDFFPELKKYIKLISSTPIRNMATMAGNLVNASPIGDMSIFFLALDSDIVLTKEGSSRTIRLKDFYKGYKQIDKEAGEVIEKIIFNPPHKSHFNFEKVSKRTHLDIASVNSACQMEVKNNVIESMHLSVGGVAPFPKYLTDTCTFLKGKKITAEVLNAAIDIINKEVAPISDARGTAAYKKLLLRQLFLAH
;
A
#
# COMPACT_ATOMS: atom_id res chain seq x y z
N SER A 1 -37.83 -5.07 -3.73
CA SER A 1 -37.24 -5.66 -4.93
C SER A 1 -38.10 -5.52 -6.17
N GLU A 2 -39.44 -5.46 -6.10
CA GLU A 2 -40.32 -5.19 -7.24
C GLU A 2 -40.15 -3.79 -7.83
N LYS A 3 -39.88 -2.76 -6.99
CA LYS A 3 -39.66 -1.38 -7.42
C LYS A 3 -38.44 -1.17 -8.31
N ILE A 4 -37.47 -2.08 -8.30
CA ILE A 4 -36.27 -1.98 -9.14
C ILE A 4 -36.54 -2.53 -10.57
N LYS A 5 -37.56 -3.36 -10.77
CA LYS A 5 -37.94 -3.90 -12.07
C LYS A 5 -38.49 -2.84 -13.05
N GLU A 6 -38.93 -1.68 -12.53
CA GLU A 6 -39.45 -0.57 -13.32
C GLU A 6 -38.37 0.47 -13.73
N LYS A 7 -37.08 0.16 -13.57
CA LYS A 7 -36.01 1.07 -13.92
C LYS A 7 -35.93 1.21 -15.44
N PRO A 8 -36.00 2.44 -15.99
CA PRO A 8 -35.79 2.64 -17.42
C PRO A 8 -34.33 2.38 -17.80
N GLU A 9 -34.09 1.89 -18.99
CA GLU A 9 -32.74 1.64 -19.53
C GLU A 9 -31.94 2.94 -19.72
N SER A 10 -32.62 4.06 -19.96
CA SER A 10 -32.06 5.40 -20.09
C SER A 10 -32.53 6.32 -18.96
N GLU A 11 -31.77 7.40 -18.68
CA GLU A 11 -32.11 8.46 -17.69
C GLU A 11 -32.26 7.98 -16.24
N THR A 12 -31.41 7.07 -15.84
CA THR A 12 -31.45 6.48 -14.48
C THR A 12 -31.48 7.53 -13.36
N ILE A 13 -30.73 8.64 -13.49
CA ILE A 13 -30.69 9.69 -12.44
C ILE A 13 -32.03 10.41 -12.35
N SER A 14 -32.61 10.81 -13.48
CA SER A 14 -33.92 11.47 -13.52
C SER A 14 -35.02 10.61 -12.90
N TRP A 15 -34.99 9.30 -13.17
CA TRP A 15 -35.92 8.35 -12.56
C TRP A 15 -35.71 8.23 -11.05
N LEU A 16 -34.46 8.14 -10.57
CA LEU A 16 -34.14 8.07 -9.13
C LEU A 16 -34.60 9.33 -8.37
N VAL A 17 -34.39 10.50 -8.96
CA VAL A 17 -34.87 11.78 -8.40
C VAL A 17 -36.41 11.80 -8.38
N LYS A 18 -37.10 11.47 -9.47
CA LYS A 18 -38.56 11.40 -9.56
C LYS A 18 -39.19 10.46 -8.52
N LYS A 19 -38.48 9.37 -8.20
CA LYS A 19 -38.93 8.41 -7.17
C LYS A 19 -38.45 8.77 -5.75
N ASN A 20 -37.81 9.91 -5.54
CA ASN A 20 -37.25 10.37 -4.26
C ASN A 20 -36.23 9.40 -3.64
N TYR A 21 -35.50 8.64 -4.47
CA TYR A 21 -34.39 7.79 -3.99
C TYR A 21 -33.11 8.58 -3.80
N VAL A 22 -32.93 9.65 -4.56
CA VAL A 22 -31.82 10.61 -4.43
C VAL A 22 -32.34 12.04 -4.50
N PRO A 23 -31.68 13.02 -3.87
CA PRO A 23 -32.05 14.43 -3.94
C PRO A 23 -31.99 14.99 -5.37
N ASP A 24 -32.76 16.04 -5.63
CA ASP A 24 -32.91 16.70 -6.94
C ASP A 24 -31.58 17.24 -7.51
N TYR A 25 -30.64 17.65 -6.64
CA TYR A 25 -29.32 18.12 -7.10
C TYR A 25 -28.54 17.08 -7.88
N PHE A 26 -28.90 15.78 -7.78
CA PHE A 26 -28.27 14.73 -8.60
C PHE A 26 -28.53 14.92 -10.10
N LEU A 27 -29.56 15.64 -10.51
CA LEU A 27 -29.78 16.00 -11.92
C LEU A 27 -28.59 16.80 -12.51
N LYS A 28 -27.90 17.57 -11.68
CA LYS A 28 -26.72 18.38 -12.05
C LYS A 28 -25.42 17.87 -11.41
N ILE A 29 -25.39 16.63 -10.97
CA ILE A 29 -24.26 16.12 -10.19
C ILE A 29 -22.94 16.13 -10.98
N LYS A 30 -22.98 15.82 -12.29
CA LYS A 30 -21.79 15.82 -13.15
C LYS A 30 -21.16 17.21 -13.25
N ASP A 31 -21.99 18.24 -13.48
CA ASP A 31 -21.52 19.63 -13.64
C ASP A 31 -20.99 20.16 -12.29
N ARG A 32 -21.67 19.82 -11.19
CA ARG A 32 -21.21 20.18 -9.84
C ARG A 32 -19.88 19.51 -9.47
N LEU A 33 -19.71 18.25 -9.82
CA LEU A 33 -18.44 17.53 -9.59
C LEU A 33 -17.32 18.09 -10.47
N ALA A 34 -17.61 18.45 -11.72
CA ALA A 34 -16.64 19.09 -12.61
C ALA A 34 -16.17 20.44 -12.05
N ALA A 35 -17.12 21.30 -11.63
CA ALA A 35 -16.82 22.60 -11.02
C ALA A 35 -16.01 22.47 -9.71
N LEU A 36 -16.36 21.50 -8.85
CA LEU A 36 -15.61 21.22 -7.62
C LEU A 36 -14.19 20.73 -7.94
N ARG A 37 -14.03 19.88 -8.98
CA ARG A 37 -12.72 19.39 -9.40
C ARG A 37 -11.82 20.52 -9.93
N GLU A 38 -12.41 21.45 -10.65
CA GLU A 38 -11.70 22.65 -11.14
C GLU A 38 -11.26 23.54 -9.97
N GLN A 39 -12.12 23.78 -8.98
CA GLN A 39 -11.76 24.49 -7.76
C GLN A 39 -10.62 23.79 -7.00
N ILE A 40 -10.71 22.48 -6.80
CA ILE A 40 -9.66 21.70 -6.14
C ILE A 40 -8.32 21.82 -6.91
N ASN A 41 -8.34 21.74 -8.23
CA ASN A 41 -7.14 21.87 -9.05
C ASN A 41 -6.53 23.28 -8.99
N THR A 42 -7.33 24.33 -8.92
CA THR A 42 -6.87 25.72 -8.77
C THR A 42 -6.33 26.01 -7.38
N GLU A 43 -6.94 25.46 -6.33
CA GLU A 43 -6.47 25.59 -4.94
C GLU A 43 -5.29 24.65 -4.63
N ALA A 44 -5.16 23.52 -5.36
CA ALA A 44 -4.11 22.53 -5.19
C ALA A 44 -2.74 22.97 -5.71
N GLY A 45 -2.62 24.22 -6.18
CA GLY A 45 -1.49 24.77 -6.92
C GLY A 45 -0.12 24.70 -6.26
N GLU A 46 0.07 24.28 -5.01
CA GLU A 46 1.39 24.02 -4.44
C GLU A 46 1.29 23.17 -3.17
N LEU A 47 2.13 22.15 -3.08
CA LEU A 47 2.41 21.40 -1.83
C LEU A 47 2.85 22.33 -0.66
N LYS A 48 3.17 23.59 -0.95
CA LYS A 48 3.58 24.64 0.02
C LYS A 48 2.54 24.95 1.09
N ALA A 49 1.23 24.72 0.83
CA ALA A 49 0.16 25.03 1.79
C ALA A 49 -0.16 23.87 2.76
N VAL A 50 0.66 22.81 2.82
CA VAL A 50 0.36 21.59 3.58
C VAL A 50 0.92 21.64 5.02
N SER A 51 1.93 22.46 5.30
CA SER A 51 2.75 22.40 6.52
C SER A 51 2.00 22.55 7.85
N GLN A 52 0.82 23.19 7.85
CA GLN A 52 -0.01 23.37 9.06
C GLN A 52 -1.34 22.60 9.02
N LYS A 53 -1.57 21.78 7.98
CA LYS A 53 -2.82 21.06 7.77
C LYS A 53 -2.62 19.56 7.97
N LEU A 54 -3.70 18.89 8.37
CA LEU A 54 -3.73 17.42 8.38
C LEU A 54 -3.83 16.90 6.94
N VAL A 55 -2.83 16.18 6.49
CA VAL A 55 -2.80 15.60 5.14
C VAL A 55 -3.81 14.47 5.05
N LEU A 56 -4.72 14.56 4.09
CA LEU A 56 -5.73 13.55 3.83
C LEU A 56 -5.62 13.03 2.38
N GLY A 57 -5.23 11.75 2.25
CA GLY A 57 -5.39 10.98 1.02
C GLY A 57 -6.80 10.40 0.92
N GLY A 58 -6.94 9.11 0.65
CA GLY A 58 -8.24 8.45 0.57
C GLY A 58 -9.01 8.28 1.89
N GLY A 59 -8.40 8.58 3.02
CA GLY A 59 -9.05 8.61 4.35
C GLY A 59 -9.44 7.26 4.94
N THR A 60 -9.19 6.14 4.26
CA THR A 60 -9.68 4.81 4.64
C THR A 60 -9.24 4.33 6.04
N ASP A 61 -8.10 4.78 6.52
CA ASP A 61 -7.63 4.54 7.89
C ASP A 61 -7.84 5.74 8.80
N LEU A 62 -7.47 6.93 8.36
CA LEU A 62 -7.46 8.14 9.18
C LEU A 62 -8.87 8.54 9.66
N ILE A 63 -9.87 8.47 8.77
CA ILE A 63 -11.27 8.80 9.14
C ILE A 63 -11.82 7.76 10.11
N VAL A 64 -11.49 6.48 9.95
CA VAL A 64 -11.96 5.41 10.86
C VAL A 64 -11.30 5.52 12.23
N GLN A 65 -9.96 5.75 12.28
CA GLN A 65 -9.22 5.74 13.54
C GLN A 65 -9.32 7.06 14.31
N LYS A 66 -9.48 8.19 13.61
CA LYS A 66 -9.40 9.55 14.18
C LYS A 66 -10.49 10.49 13.67
N ALA A 67 -11.72 10.01 13.51
CA ALA A 67 -12.85 10.79 12.93
C ALA A 67 -13.03 12.18 13.55
N LEU A 68 -13.02 12.27 14.88
CA LEU A 68 -13.18 13.54 15.59
C LEU A 68 -12.00 14.50 15.37
N HIS A 69 -10.79 13.98 15.25
CA HIS A 69 -9.62 14.79 14.94
C HIS A 69 -9.69 15.32 13.52
N VAL A 70 -10.03 14.48 12.54
CA VAL A 70 -10.24 14.88 11.14
C VAL A 70 -11.29 15.98 11.05
N LYS A 71 -12.45 15.81 11.73
CA LYS A 71 -13.54 16.79 11.72
C LYS A 71 -13.15 18.18 12.25
N LYS A 72 -12.19 18.24 13.20
CA LYS A 72 -11.74 19.48 13.85
C LYS A 72 -10.50 20.10 13.21
N SER A 73 -9.87 19.42 12.26
CA SER A 73 -8.61 19.86 11.64
C SER A 73 -8.83 20.59 10.32
N ALA A 74 -7.97 21.56 10.03
CA ALA A 74 -7.81 22.05 8.67
C ALA A 74 -7.17 20.92 7.83
N LEU A 75 -7.78 20.59 6.70
CA LEU A 75 -7.38 19.46 5.86
C LEU A 75 -6.62 19.93 4.62
N ALA A 76 -5.55 19.22 4.27
CA ALA A 76 -4.90 19.29 2.98
C ALA A 76 -5.25 18.02 2.20
N HIS A 77 -6.19 18.13 1.28
CA HIS A 77 -6.55 17.02 0.40
C HIS A 77 -5.46 16.81 -0.65
N VAL A 78 -4.90 15.59 -0.70
CA VAL A 78 -3.87 15.22 -1.66
C VAL A 78 -4.34 14.13 -2.65
N PHE A 79 -5.54 13.61 -2.46
CA PHE A 79 -6.10 12.50 -3.24
C PHE A 79 -6.21 12.83 -4.73
N ASP A 80 -6.74 14.02 -5.07
CA ASP A 80 -6.99 14.43 -6.46
C ASP A 80 -5.85 15.25 -7.09
N ARG A 81 -4.67 15.29 -6.48
CA ARG A 81 -3.51 15.99 -7.05
C ARG A 81 -2.91 15.15 -8.18
N GLY A 82 -3.02 15.62 -9.42
CA GLY A 82 -2.60 14.89 -10.62
C GLY A 82 -1.14 14.43 -10.57
N SER A 83 -0.21 15.30 -10.15
CA SER A 83 1.22 14.96 -10.01
C SER A 83 1.50 13.82 -9.02
N LEU A 84 0.61 13.61 -8.03
CA LEU A 84 0.73 12.51 -7.06
C LEU A 84 0.02 11.22 -7.52
N GLN A 85 -0.67 11.22 -8.66
CA GLN A 85 -1.41 10.06 -9.19
C GLN A 85 -0.68 9.37 -10.36
N GLU A 86 0.48 9.86 -10.72
CA GLU A 86 1.23 9.34 -11.87
C GLU A 86 1.96 8.04 -11.53
N ILE A 87 2.04 7.16 -12.55
CA ILE A 87 2.89 5.97 -12.55
C ILE A 87 3.68 6.02 -13.83
N ASN A 88 4.99 6.13 -13.74
CA ASN A 88 5.87 6.22 -14.90
C ASN A 88 7.20 5.49 -14.67
N VAL A 89 8.04 5.42 -15.71
CA VAL A 89 9.42 4.93 -15.62
C VAL A 89 10.35 6.08 -16.01
N GLU A 90 11.27 6.39 -15.13
CA GLU A 90 12.32 7.39 -15.35
C GLU A 90 13.68 6.75 -15.07
N SER A 91 14.63 6.87 -15.98
CA SER A 91 15.99 6.31 -15.83
C SER A 91 16.02 4.83 -15.45
N GLY A 92 15.04 4.05 -15.94
CA GLY A 92 14.92 2.60 -15.66
C GLY A 92 14.26 2.24 -14.32
N GLN A 93 13.89 3.23 -13.51
CA GLN A 93 13.18 3.03 -12.24
C GLN A 93 11.69 3.33 -12.39
N CYS A 94 10.85 2.57 -11.71
CA CYS A 94 9.42 2.83 -11.63
C CYS A 94 9.14 3.84 -10.51
N HIS A 95 8.41 4.90 -10.86
CA HIS A 95 7.95 5.94 -9.95
C HIS A 95 6.45 5.81 -9.78
N VAL A 96 5.99 5.70 -8.54
CA VAL A 96 4.56 5.60 -8.18
C VAL A 96 4.21 6.77 -7.28
N GLY A 97 3.35 7.66 -7.74
CA GLY A 97 2.91 8.83 -6.97
C GLY A 97 2.19 8.45 -5.67
N GLY A 98 2.36 9.28 -4.66
CA GLY A 98 1.84 9.01 -3.31
C GLY A 98 0.32 8.89 -3.22
N ALA A 99 -0.43 9.56 -4.12
CA ALA A 99 -1.89 9.50 -4.17
C ALA A 99 -2.42 8.42 -5.14
N VAL A 100 -1.56 7.65 -5.79
CA VAL A 100 -1.99 6.47 -6.55
C VAL A 100 -2.76 5.53 -5.64
N THR A 101 -3.98 5.18 -6.04
CA THR A 101 -4.80 4.22 -5.29
C THR A 101 -4.37 2.78 -5.54
N VAL A 102 -4.73 1.87 -4.63
CA VAL A 102 -4.46 0.43 -4.83
C VAL A 102 -5.13 -0.08 -6.12
N THR A 103 -6.31 0.43 -6.47
CA THR A 103 -6.98 0.10 -7.74
C THR A 103 -6.19 0.64 -8.93
N ALA A 104 -5.80 1.92 -8.92
CA ALA A 104 -5.04 2.52 -10.02
C ALA A 104 -3.69 1.80 -10.24
N PHE A 105 -3.00 1.44 -9.17
CA PHE A 105 -1.79 0.61 -9.22
C PHE A 105 -2.06 -0.75 -9.86
N ALA A 106 -3.12 -1.44 -9.43
CA ALA A 106 -3.48 -2.75 -9.94
C ALA A 106 -3.93 -2.76 -11.41
N GLU A 107 -4.55 -1.68 -11.87
CA GLU A 107 -5.06 -1.52 -13.24
C GLU A 107 -4.02 -0.92 -14.20
N SER A 108 -2.92 -0.37 -13.68
CA SER A 108 -1.82 0.13 -14.50
C SER A 108 -1.22 -0.99 -15.35
N LYS A 109 -1.25 -0.82 -16.68
CA LYS A 109 -0.64 -1.78 -17.61
C LYS A 109 0.86 -1.94 -17.35
N LEU A 110 1.55 -0.83 -17.06
CA LEU A 110 2.96 -0.80 -16.73
C LEU A 110 3.27 -1.70 -15.51
N ILE A 111 2.46 -1.60 -14.44
CA ILE A 111 2.64 -2.40 -13.23
C ILE A 111 2.29 -3.87 -13.48
N GLN A 112 1.25 -4.14 -14.27
CA GLN A 112 0.90 -5.53 -14.64
C GLN A 112 2.01 -6.20 -15.46
N ASP A 113 2.73 -5.45 -16.29
CA ASP A 113 3.87 -5.97 -17.06
C ASP A 113 5.07 -6.29 -16.15
N PHE A 114 5.26 -5.55 -15.05
CA PHE A 114 6.29 -5.86 -14.05
C PHE A 114 5.91 -7.04 -13.15
N PHE A 115 4.63 -7.20 -12.84
CA PHE A 115 4.11 -8.20 -11.92
C PHE A 115 2.99 -9.03 -12.56
N PRO A 116 3.30 -10.09 -13.32
CA PRO A 116 2.28 -10.92 -13.99
C PRO A 116 1.22 -11.48 -13.04
N GLU A 117 1.60 -11.81 -11.80
CA GLU A 117 0.70 -12.35 -10.77
C GLU A 117 -0.04 -11.26 -9.96
N LEU A 118 0.09 -9.97 -10.31
CA LEU A 118 -0.47 -8.86 -9.55
C LEU A 118 -1.96 -9.02 -9.26
N LYS A 119 -2.74 -9.50 -10.21
CA LYS A 119 -4.19 -9.73 -10.04
C LYS A 119 -4.50 -10.74 -8.93
N LYS A 120 -3.64 -11.73 -8.74
CA LYS A 120 -3.74 -12.72 -7.64
C LYS A 120 -3.46 -12.04 -6.30
N TYR A 121 -2.40 -11.25 -6.21
CA TYR A 121 -2.01 -10.56 -4.99
C TYR A 121 -3.07 -9.54 -4.54
N ILE A 122 -3.57 -8.73 -5.46
CA ILE A 122 -4.57 -7.69 -5.17
C ILE A 122 -5.89 -8.25 -4.65
N LYS A 123 -6.28 -9.45 -5.05
CA LYS A 123 -7.48 -10.13 -4.50
C LYS A 123 -7.37 -10.39 -2.99
N LEU A 124 -6.16 -10.49 -2.45
CA LEU A 124 -5.92 -10.68 -1.02
C LEU A 124 -5.93 -9.35 -0.24
N ILE A 125 -5.88 -8.21 -0.94
CA ILE A 125 -5.72 -6.88 -0.35
C ILE A 125 -7.06 -6.15 -0.32
N SER A 126 -7.62 -5.93 0.85
CA SER A 126 -8.81 -5.12 1.11
C SER A 126 -10.03 -5.43 0.22
N SER A 127 -11.12 -4.69 0.38
CA SER A 127 -12.28 -4.70 -0.51
C SER A 127 -12.10 -3.72 -1.68
N THR A 128 -12.84 -3.90 -2.76
CA THR A 128 -12.81 -2.98 -3.91
C THR A 128 -13.11 -1.53 -3.52
N PRO A 129 -14.15 -1.20 -2.71
CA PRO A 129 -14.37 0.18 -2.28
C PRO A 129 -13.17 0.77 -1.51
N ILE A 130 -12.51 -0.03 -0.66
CA ILE A 130 -11.32 0.42 0.06
C ILE A 130 -10.15 0.63 -0.92
N ARG A 131 -9.90 -0.31 -1.84
CA ARG A 131 -8.83 -0.16 -2.85
C ARG A 131 -9.01 1.05 -3.76
N ASN A 132 -10.24 1.44 -4.06
CA ASN A 132 -10.55 2.62 -4.87
C ASN A 132 -10.16 3.94 -4.18
N MET A 133 -10.03 3.93 -2.86
CA MET A 133 -9.73 5.12 -2.05
C MET A 133 -8.37 5.05 -1.35
N ALA A 134 -7.92 3.86 -0.94
CA ALA A 134 -6.66 3.69 -0.23
C ALA A 134 -5.47 4.05 -1.13
N THR A 135 -4.69 5.05 -0.73
CA THR A 135 -3.52 5.52 -1.47
C THR A 135 -2.24 4.82 -1.01
N MET A 136 -1.24 4.75 -1.88
CA MET A 136 0.06 4.15 -1.57
C MET A 136 0.71 4.87 -0.37
N ALA A 137 0.85 6.19 -0.42
CA ALA A 137 1.38 6.97 0.70
C ALA A 137 0.57 6.78 1.99
N GLY A 138 -0.76 6.72 1.88
CA GLY A 138 -1.64 6.49 3.04
C GLY A 138 -1.36 5.16 3.73
N ASN A 139 -1.13 4.08 2.97
CA ASN A 139 -0.77 2.77 3.52
C ASN A 139 0.59 2.81 4.24
N LEU A 140 1.61 3.43 3.64
CA LEU A 140 2.93 3.54 4.24
C LEU A 140 2.90 4.37 5.53
N VAL A 141 2.28 5.56 5.50
CA VAL A 141 2.18 6.48 6.66
C VAL A 141 1.32 5.90 7.78
N ASN A 142 0.32 5.09 7.49
CA ASN A 142 -0.47 4.39 8.50
C ASN A 142 0.40 3.44 9.35
N ALA A 143 1.53 2.97 8.82
CA ALA A 143 2.50 2.12 9.50
C ALA A 143 1.83 0.94 10.23
N SER A 144 0.88 0.28 9.56
CA SER A 144 0.24 -0.91 10.10
C SER A 144 1.25 -2.07 10.14
N PRO A 145 1.40 -2.78 11.27
CA PRO A 145 2.29 -3.95 11.34
C PRO A 145 2.01 -5.03 10.27
N ILE A 146 0.82 -4.99 9.68
CA ILE A 146 0.33 -5.93 8.66
C ILE A 146 -0.03 -5.21 7.35
N GLY A 147 0.58 -4.06 7.08
CA GLY A 147 0.31 -3.27 5.87
C GLY A 147 0.72 -4.02 4.61
N ASP A 148 -0.26 -4.51 3.83
CA ASP A 148 -0.01 -5.32 2.64
C ASP A 148 0.86 -4.58 1.60
N MET A 149 0.52 -3.32 1.27
CA MET A 149 1.33 -2.54 0.33
C MET A 149 2.67 -2.12 0.93
N SER A 150 2.75 -1.95 2.25
CA SER A 150 4.02 -1.65 2.93
C SER A 150 5.04 -2.77 2.73
N ILE A 151 4.65 -4.03 2.96
CA ILE A 151 5.57 -5.16 2.73
C ILE A 151 5.84 -5.38 1.25
N PHE A 152 4.87 -5.10 0.37
CA PHE A 152 5.06 -5.18 -1.09
C PHE A 152 6.22 -4.28 -1.53
N PHE A 153 6.21 -3.01 -1.14
CA PHE A 153 7.26 -2.06 -1.50
C PHE A 153 8.57 -2.29 -0.73
N LEU A 154 8.52 -2.78 0.52
CA LEU A 154 9.73 -3.18 1.25
C LEU A 154 10.48 -4.30 0.53
N ALA A 155 9.77 -5.30 -0.02
CA ALA A 155 10.38 -6.38 -0.78
C ALA A 155 10.96 -5.93 -2.14
N LEU A 156 10.61 -4.74 -2.62
CA LEU A 156 11.21 -4.11 -3.80
C LEU A 156 12.42 -3.24 -3.45
N ASP A 157 12.87 -3.23 -2.19
CA ASP A 157 13.92 -2.36 -1.65
C ASP A 157 13.73 -0.90 -2.08
N SER A 158 12.47 -0.42 -1.99
CA SER A 158 12.03 0.86 -2.52
C SER A 158 12.61 2.04 -1.76
N ASP A 159 12.75 3.16 -2.46
CA ASP A 159 12.93 4.49 -1.89
C ASP A 159 11.59 5.22 -1.80
N ILE A 160 11.49 6.17 -0.87
CA ILE A 160 10.38 7.14 -0.81
C ILE A 160 10.93 8.56 -0.85
N VAL A 161 10.24 9.42 -1.58
CA VAL A 161 10.52 10.86 -1.62
C VAL A 161 9.53 11.57 -0.70
N LEU A 162 10.06 12.24 0.31
CA LEU A 162 9.31 13.07 1.26
C LEU A 162 9.50 14.53 0.87
N THR A 163 8.39 15.24 0.67
CA THR A 163 8.41 16.65 0.23
C THR A 163 7.68 17.55 1.20
N LYS A 164 8.27 18.70 1.52
CA LYS A 164 7.71 19.74 2.36
C LYS A 164 8.14 21.11 1.82
N GLU A 165 7.17 21.99 1.56
CA GLU A 165 7.42 23.40 1.16
C GLU A 165 8.41 23.56 0.00
N GLY A 166 8.38 22.62 -0.96
CA GLY A 166 9.25 22.64 -2.14
C GLY A 166 10.63 22.02 -1.93
N SER A 167 10.98 21.60 -0.71
CA SER A 167 12.18 20.81 -0.42
C SER A 167 11.84 19.34 -0.36
N SER A 168 12.71 18.48 -0.90
CA SER A 168 12.51 17.03 -0.92
C SER A 168 13.72 16.32 -0.35
N ARG A 169 13.47 15.20 0.34
CA ARG A 169 14.48 14.23 0.76
C ARG A 169 14.08 12.83 0.34
N THR A 170 15.05 12.00 0.00
CA THR A 170 14.84 10.60 -0.34
C THR A 170 15.40 9.72 0.75
N ILE A 171 14.62 8.73 1.20
CA ILE A 171 15.07 7.75 2.18
C ILE A 171 14.67 6.35 1.72
N ARG A 172 15.39 5.33 2.18
CA ARG A 172 14.99 3.94 1.99
C ARG A 172 13.71 3.64 2.78
N LEU A 173 12.74 2.97 2.16
CA LEU A 173 11.51 2.59 2.86
C LEU A 173 11.76 1.70 4.09
N LYS A 174 12.78 0.85 4.06
CA LYS A 174 13.18 0.02 5.21
C LYS A 174 13.64 0.83 6.42
N ASP A 175 14.11 2.05 6.20
CA ASP A 175 14.56 2.97 7.26
C ASP A 175 13.45 3.92 7.72
N PHE A 176 12.28 3.90 7.07
CA PHE A 176 11.15 4.77 7.38
C PHE A 176 10.44 4.40 8.69
N TYR A 177 10.34 3.10 9.00
CA TYR A 177 9.66 2.60 10.19
C TYR A 177 10.61 2.52 11.37
N LYS A 178 10.35 3.30 12.44
CA LYS A 178 11.20 3.36 13.65
C LYS A 178 10.62 2.58 14.83
N GLY A 179 9.33 2.26 14.81
CA GLY A 179 8.63 1.55 15.88
C GLY A 179 7.14 1.43 15.61
N TYR A 180 6.39 0.97 16.61
CA TYR A 180 4.93 0.87 16.46
C TYR A 180 4.30 2.24 16.23
N LYS A 181 3.72 2.45 15.04
CA LYS A 181 3.16 3.75 14.61
C LYS A 181 4.17 4.92 14.64
N GLN A 182 5.46 4.63 14.65
CA GLN A 182 6.53 5.62 14.58
C GLN A 182 7.24 5.54 13.25
N ILE A 183 7.32 6.67 12.56
CA ILE A 183 7.87 6.78 11.22
C ILE A 183 8.83 7.98 11.13
N ASP A 184 9.81 7.89 10.24
CA ASP A 184 10.73 8.97 9.90
C ASP A 184 10.06 9.96 8.95
N LYS A 185 9.10 10.72 9.48
CA LYS A 185 8.34 11.73 8.74
C LYS A 185 8.10 12.93 9.63
N GLU A 186 8.55 14.10 9.18
CA GLU A 186 8.29 15.36 9.86
C GLU A 186 6.84 15.84 9.70
N ALA A 187 6.42 16.75 10.58
CA ALA A 187 5.16 17.45 10.41
C ALA A 187 5.16 18.27 9.09
N GLY A 188 4.09 18.11 8.31
CA GLY A 188 3.97 18.79 7.02
C GLY A 188 4.65 18.08 5.84
N GLU A 189 5.48 17.06 6.05
CA GLU A 189 5.96 16.25 4.93
C GLU A 189 4.85 15.42 4.30
N VAL A 190 4.95 15.21 3.00
CA VAL A 190 4.08 14.31 2.21
C VAL A 190 4.97 13.32 1.48
N ILE A 191 4.60 12.05 1.46
CA ILE A 191 5.22 11.12 0.52
C ILE A 191 4.75 11.50 -0.89
N GLU A 192 5.65 12.07 -1.66
CA GLU A 192 5.40 12.49 -3.03
C GLU A 192 5.33 11.29 -3.96
N LYS A 193 6.33 10.43 -3.87
CA LYS A 193 6.42 9.21 -4.69
C LYS A 193 7.21 8.10 -4.02
N ILE A 194 6.99 6.89 -4.50
CA ILE A 194 7.73 5.67 -4.18
C ILE A 194 8.51 5.29 -5.43
N ILE A 195 9.78 4.91 -5.27
CA ILE A 195 10.69 4.58 -6.38
C ILE A 195 11.23 3.17 -6.16
N PHE A 196 11.20 2.34 -7.19
CA PHE A 196 11.78 1.00 -7.14
C PHE A 196 12.30 0.54 -8.51
N ASN A 197 13.21 -0.43 -8.49
CA ASN A 197 13.68 -1.08 -9.70
C ASN A 197 12.69 -2.18 -10.11
N PRO A 198 12.14 -2.15 -11.36
CA PRO A 198 11.24 -3.19 -11.83
C PRO A 198 11.90 -4.58 -11.79
N PRO A 199 11.17 -5.64 -11.38
CA PRO A 199 11.74 -6.98 -11.22
C PRO A 199 11.89 -7.74 -12.56
N HIS A 200 12.60 -7.17 -13.54
CA HIS A 200 12.74 -7.76 -14.88
C HIS A 200 13.47 -9.10 -14.92
N LYS A 201 14.39 -9.35 -13.98
CA LYS A 201 15.21 -10.57 -13.92
C LYS A 201 15.02 -11.36 -12.63
N SER A 202 14.19 -10.85 -11.74
CA SER A 202 13.94 -11.42 -10.43
C SER A 202 12.53 -11.97 -10.33
N HIS A 203 12.38 -13.02 -9.54
CA HIS A 203 11.06 -13.52 -9.14
C HIS A 203 10.50 -12.63 -8.03
N PHE A 204 9.23 -12.22 -8.16
CA PHE A 204 8.52 -11.53 -7.10
C PHE A 204 7.31 -12.35 -6.66
N ASN A 205 7.16 -12.54 -5.36
CA ASN A 205 6.00 -13.22 -4.78
C ASN A 205 5.46 -12.47 -3.56
N PHE A 206 4.14 -12.50 -3.40
CA PHE A 206 3.42 -11.93 -2.25
C PHE A 206 2.47 -12.98 -1.70
N GLU A 207 2.61 -13.27 -0.42
CA GLU A 207 1.81 -14.26 0.28
C GLU A 207 1.14 -13.65 1.52
N LYS A 208 -0.08 -14.13 1.81
CA LYS A 208 -0.87 -13.67 2.94
C LYS A 208 -1.68 -14.79 3.55
N VAL A 209 -1.55 -14.97 4.85
CA VAL A 209 -2.38 -15.87 5.63
C VAL A 209 -3.34 -15.04 6.48
N SER A 210 -4.62 -15.35 6.39
CA SER A 210 -5.71 -14.73 7.14
C SER A 210 -6.79 -15.76 7.48
N LYS A 211 -7.69 -15.45 8.40
CA LYS A 211 -8.76 -16.37 8.83
C LYS A 211 -9.79 -16.63 7.73
N ARG A 212 -10.01 -15.66 6.84
CA ARG A 212 -10.85 -15.76 5.64
C ARG A 212 -9.98 -15.58 4.40
N THR A 213 -10.33 -16.23 3.32
CA THR A 213 -9.54 -16.14 2.07
C THR A 213 -9.49 -14.71 1.51
N HIS A 214 -10.58 -13.97 1.61
CA HIS A 214 -10.70 -12.61 1.11
C HIS A 214 -11.28 -11.66 2.17
N LEU A 215 -11.10 -10.36 1.96
CA LEU A 215 -11.66 -9.28 2.78
C LEU A 215 -11.27 -9.40 4.27
N ASP A 216 -10.03 -9.81 4.52
CA ASP A 216 -9.55 -10.04 5.87
C ASP A 216 -8.18 -9.42 6.12
N ILE A 217 -7.94 -9.14 7.39
CA ILE A 217 -6.66 -8.65 7.90
C ILE A 217 -5.71 -9.84 8.05
N ALA A 218 -4.45 -9.71 7.61
CA ALA A 218 -3.47 -10.77 7.72
C ALA A 218 -3.21 -11.18 9.19
N SER A 219 -3.09 -12.47 9.43
CA SER A 219 -2.38 -12.99 10.60
C SER A 219 -0.87 -12.79 10.43
N VAL A 220 -0.36 -13.19 9.25
CA VAL A 220 1.01 -12.94 8.77
C VAL A 220 0.94 -12.73 7.26
N ASN A 221 1.71 -11.80 6.74
CA ASN A 221 1.95 -11.64 5.32
C ASN A 221 3.45 -11.51 5.03
N SER A 222 3.85 -11.80 3.80
CA SER A 222 5.24 -11.77 3.38
C SER A 222 5.32 -11.41 1.90
N ALA A 223 6.37 -10.70 1.53
CA ALA A 223 6.70 -10.44 0.14
C ALA A 223 8.20 -10.65 -0.08
N CYS A 224 8.54 -11.22 -1.22
CA CYS A 224 9.92 -11.54 -1.59
C CYS A 224 10.18 -11.14 -3.04
N GLN A 225 11.32 -10.48 -3.27
CA GLN A 225 11.93 -10.35 -4.58
C GLN A 225 13.28 -11.08 -4.54
N MET A 226 13.51 -11.99 -5.47
CA MET A 226 14.71 -12.83 -5.47
C MET A 226 15.23 -13.05 -6.90
N GLU A 227 16.54 -12.91 -7.08
CA GLU A 227 17.24 -13.32 -8.29
C GLU A 227 18.06 -14.56 -7.99
N VAL A 228 17.84 -15.62 -8.79
CA VAL A 228 18.55 -16.90 -8.64
C VAL A 228 19.23 -17.25 -9.95
N LYS A 229 20.50 -17.62 -9.87
CA LYS A 229 21.29 -18.09 -11.01
C LYS A 229 22.05 -19.34 -10.61
N ASN A 230 21.93 -20.41 -11.41
CA ASN A 230 22.60 -21.69 -11.14
C ASN A 230 22.36 -22.22 -9.71
N ASN A 231 21.13 -22.10 -9.20
CA ASN A 231 20.75 -22.47 -7.83
C ASN A 231 21.46 -21.66 -6.73
N VAL A 232 21.99 -20.47 -7.05
CA VAL A 232 22.60 -19.51 -6.12
C VAL A 232 21.73 -18.27 -6.07
N ILE A 233 21.44 -17.78 -4.87
CA ILE A 233 20.71 -16.53 -4.64
C ILE A 233 21.66 -15.35 -4.88
N GLU A 234 21.52 -14.68 -6.02
CA GLU A 234 22.32 -13.50 -6.37
C GLU A 234 21.89 -12.28 -5.56
N SER A 235 20.57 -12.11 -5.41
CA SER A 235 19.97 -11.07 -4.56
C SER A 235 18.65 -11.54 -3.96
N MET A 236 18.34 -11.04 -2.78
CA MET A 236 17.06 -11.30 -2.11
C MET A 236 16.63 -10.10 -1.28
N HIS A 237 15.37 -9.75 -1.39
CA HIS A 237 14.69 -8.75 -0.57
C HIS A 237 13.44 -9.41 0.01
N LEU A 238 13.40 -9.56 1.32
CA LEU A 238 12.31 -10.23 2.04
C LEU A 238 11.73 -9.29 3.08
N SER A 239 10.43 -9.15 3.07
CA SER A 239 9.67 -8.34 4.01
C SER A 239 8.51 -9.12 4.61
N VAL A 240 8.15 -8.78 5.83
CA VAL A 240 7.14 -9.50 6.61
C VAL A 240 6.26 -8.57 7.42
N GLY A 241 5.00 -8.95 7.60
CA GLY A 241 4.05 -8.26 8.46
C GLY A 241 3.37 -9.19 9.46
N GLY A 242 2.91 -8.61 10.57
CA GLY A 242 2.25 -9.36 11.65
C GLY A 242 3.17 -10.04 12.65
N VAL A 243 4.48 -9.91 12.48
CA VAL A 243 5.52 -10.55 13.31
C VAL A 243 6.52 -9.58 13.93
N ALA A 244 6.27 -8.29 13.77
CA ALA A 244 7.04 -7.18 14.34
C ALA A 244 6.09 -6.01 14.66
N PRO A 245 6.53 -4.97 15.40
CA PRO A 245 5.71 -3.79 15.70
C PRO A 245 5.34 -2.95 14.46
N PHE A 246 6.02 -3.14 13.34
CA PHE A 246 5.83 -2.44 12.06
C PHE A 246 6.13 -3.40 10.89
N PRO A 247 5.78 -3.06 9.65
CA PRO A 247 6.17 -3.84 8.47
C PRO A 247 7.69 -3.93 8.40
N LYS A 248 8.25 -5.13 8.42
CA LYS A 248 9.69 -5.33 8.62
C LYS A 248 10.37 -5.91 7.38
N TYR A 249 11.46 -5.27 6.97
CA TYR A 249 12.44 -5.83 6.05
C TYR A 249 13.43 -6.68 6.85
N LEU A 250 13.71 -7.91 6.39
CA LEU A 250 14.58 -8.86 7.08
C LEU A 250 16.03 -8.72 6.59
N THR A 251 16.74 -7.75 7.15
CA THR A 251 18.08 -7.36 6.73
C THR A 251 19.10 -8.47 6.89
N ASP A 252 19.15 -9.10 8.07
CA ASP A 252 20.15 -10.14 8.39
C ASP A 252 19.89 -11.39 7.55
N THR A 253 18.62 -11.76 7.38
CA THR A 253 18.22 -12.89 6.54
C THR A 253 18.59 -12.67 5.09
N CYS A 254 18.30 -11.50 4.52
CA CYS A 254 18.65 -11.16 3.14
C CYS A 254 20.17 -11.16 2.93
N THR A 255 20.91 -10.59 3.89
CA THR A 255 22.37 -10.57 3.86
C THR A 255 22.96 -11.98 3.92
N PHE A 256 22.44 -12.83 4.80
CA PHE A 256 22.89 -14.21 4.94
C PHE A 256 22.66 -15.03 3.68
N LEU A 257 21.50 -14.89 3.04
CA LEU A 257 21.10 -15.69 1.86
C LEU A 257 21.83 -15.30 0.59
N LYS A 258 22.29 -14.05 0.47
CA LYS A 258 23.02 -13.58 -0.71
C LYS A 258 24.27 -14.39 -0.95
N GLY A 259 24.45 -14.90 -2.18
CA GLY A 259 25.57 -15.74 -2.60
C GLY A 259 25.50 -17.21 -2.13
N LYS A 260 24.40 -17.62 -1.47
CA LYS A 260 24.21 -19.00 -1.00
C LYS A 260 23.49 -19.86 -2.04
N LYS A 261 23.88 -21.14 -2.10
CA LYS A 261 23.08 -22.15 -2.81
C LYS A 261 21.80 -22.45 -2.05
N ILE A 262 20.73 -22.68 -2.78
CA ILE A 262 19.44 -23.10 -2.19
C ILE A 262 19.56 -24.58 -1.80
N THR A 263 19.77 -24.85 -0.52
CA THR A 263 19.81 -26.20 0.08
C THR A 263 18.98 -26.21 1.36
N ALA A 264 18.57 -27.39 1.81
CA ALA A 264 17.79 -27.54 3.04
C ALA A 264 18.54 -26.97 4.26
N GLU A 265 19.87 -27.15 4.33
CA GLU A 265 20.70 -26.65 5.42
C GLU A 265 20.73 -25.12 5.43
N VAL A 266 20.89 -24.47 4.27
CA VAL A 266 20.88 -23.00 4.15
C VAL A 266 19.51 -22.43 4.49
N LEU A 267 18.43 -23.05 4.02
CA LEU A 267 17.07 -22.61 4.35
C LEU A 267 16.75 -22.76 5.85
N ASN A 268 17.17 -23.86 6.48
CA ASN A 268 17.00 -24.02 7.93
C ASN A 268 17.81 -22.98 8.73
N ALA A 269 19.06 -22.72 8.35
CA ALA A 269 19.87 -21.67 8.97
C ALA A 269 19.25 -20.27 8.79
N ALA A 270 18.67 -19.99 7.61
CA ALA A 270 17.92 -18.74 7.38
C ALA A 270 16.69 -18.62 8.30
N ILE A 271 15.95 -19.72 8.53
CA ILE A 271 14.80 -19.73 9.46
C ILE A 271 15.23 -19.38 10.89
N ASP A 272 16.41 -19.84 11.32
CA ASP A 272 16.94 -19.49 12.65
C ASP A 272 17.29 -17.99 12.74
N ILE A 273 17.78 -17.38 11.65
CA ILE A 273 18.04 -15.94 11.59
C ILE A 273 16.71 -15.17 11.59
N ILE A 274 15.74 -15.57 10.76
CA ILE A 274 14.38 -14.99 10.74
C ILE A 274 13.79 -14.96 12.14
N ASN A 275 13.89 -16.07 12.88
CA ASN A 275 13.34 -16.17 14.25
C ASN A 275 13.98 -15.18 15.25
N LYS A 276 15.21 -14.74 14.99
CA LYS A 276 15.91 -13.71 15.80
C LYS A 276 15.54 -12.30 15.36
N GLU A 277 15.24 -12.10 14.07
CA GLU A 277 14.84 -10.79 13.54
C GLU A 277 13.40 -10.39 13.89
N VAL A 278 12.52 -11.34 14.22
CA VAL A 278 11.09 -11.09 14.46
C VAL A 278 10.70 -11.26 15.93
N ALA A 279 9.70 -10.50 16.35
CA ALA A 279 9.16 -10.54 17.72
C ALA A 279 7.61 -10.49 17.67
N PRO A 280 6.94 -11.57 17.21
CA PRO A 280 5.48 -11.58 17.15
C PRO A 280 4.86 -11.59 18.54
N ILE A 281 3.73 -10.91 18.69
CA ILE A 281 2.89 -10.96 19.88
C ILE A 281 1.65 -11.82 19.62
N SER A 282 1.12 -12.42 20.70
CA SER A 282 -0.18 -13.09 20.66
C SER A 282 -1.30 -12.05 20.65
N ASP A 283 -2.25 -12.19 19.73
CA ASP A 283 -3.42 -11.32 19.59
C ASP A 283 -4.62 -12.09 19.04
N ALA A 284 -5.71 -11.39 18.72
CA ALA A 284 -6.92 -11.99 18.16
C ALA A 284 -6.71 -12.74 16.83
N ARG A 285 -5.56 -12.56 16.14
CA ARG A 285 -5.23 -13.21 14.86
C ARG A 285 -4.41 -14.48 15.01
N GLY A 286 -3.84 -14.71 16.18
CA GLY A 286 -3.06 -15.92 16.48
C GLY A 286 -2.05 -15.72 17.60
N THR A 287 -1.58 -16.83 18.15
CA THR A 287 -0.50 -16.84 19.14
C THR A 287 0.84 -16.48 18.48
N ALA A 288 1.80 -16.00 19.26
CA ALA A 288 3.16 -15.72 18.79
C ALA A 288 3.81 -16.96 18.13
N ALA A 289 3.61 -18.15 18.73
CA ALA A 289 4.11 -19.41 18.18
C ALA A 289 3.48 -19.75 16.82
N TYR A 290 2.16 -19.58 16.69
CA TYR A 290 1.45 -19.78 15.44
C TYR A 290 1.94 -18.82 14.35
N LYS A 291 2.15 -17.55 14.67
CA LYS A 291 2.66 -16.56 13.70
C LYS A 291 4.10 -16.89 13.25
N LYS A 292 4.96 -17.41 14.13
CA LYS A 292 6.29 -17.89 13.73
C LYS A 292 6.21 -19.10 12.79
N LEU A 293 5.29 -20.04 13.07
CA LEU A 293 5.05 -21.17 12.17
C LEU A 293 4.58 -20.71 10.79
N LEU A 294 3.61 -19.78 10.74
CA LEU A 294 3.14 -19.22 9.48
C LEU A 294 4.27 -18.53 8.71
N LEU A 295 5.08 -17.71 9.38
CA LEU A 295 6.21 -17.02 8.75
C LEU A 295 7.20 -18.01 8.13
N ARG A 296 7.53 -19.10 8.86
CA ARG A 296 8.37 -20.18 8.31
C ARG A 296 7.76 -20.76 7.02
N GLN A 297 6.45 -21.04 7.01
CA GLN A 297 5.80 -21.59 5.82
C GLN A 297 5.78 -20.60 4.66
N LEU A 298 5.53 -19.32 4.93
CA LEU A 298 5.56 -18.27 3.90
C LEU A 298 6.97 -18.09 3.32
N PHE A 299 8.00 -18.11 4.16
CA PHE A 299 9.40 -18.08 3.70
C PHE A 299 9.72 -19.24 2.76
N LEU A 300 9.26 -20.45 3.06
CA LEU A 300 9.49 -21.63 2.21
C LEU A 300 8.62 -21.62 0.93
N ALA A 301 7.54 -20.83 0.90
CA ALA A 301 6.68 -20.68 -0.28
C ALA A 301 7.24 -19.69 -1.31
N HIS A 302 8.19 -18.83 -0.91
CA HIS A 302 8.90 -17.93 -1.81
C HIS A 302 9.99 -18.65 -2.58
#